data_cdcf96a27c54d8d1e081a60b088db801
#
_entry.id   cdcf96a27c54d8d1e081a60b088db801
#
_cell.length_a   1.000
_cell.length_b   1.000
_cell.length_c   1.000
_cell.angle_alpha   90.00
_cell.angle_beta   90.00
_cell.angle_gamma   90.00
#
_symmetry.space_group_name_H-M   'P 1'
#
loop_
_entity.id
_entity.type
_entity.pdbx_description
1 polymer ?
#
loop_
_entity_poly.entity_id
_entity_poly.type
_entity_poly.pdbx_seq_one_letter_code
_entity_poly.pdbx_strand_id
1 'polypeptide(L)'
;AGENPPQRVTLRAENDNEEISLGMHKQRSQPQPGVTAWRAAIDLSSGQPRRRYSFKLLWLDRQLWFTPQGFSRFPPARLEQFAVDVPDNGPQWAADQIFYQIFPDRFARSQSREATQDNVYYHHAAGHDIVLREWDEPLTAQAGGSTFYGGDLDGISEKLPYLKTLGVTALYLNPVFTAPSVHKYDTEDYRHVDPQFGGDRALLRLRHTTQQQGMRL
;
A
#
# COMPACT_ATOMS: atom_id res chain seq x y z
N ALA A 1 -5.52 47.85 -4.84
CA ALA A 1 -6.72 48.52 -5.36
C ALA A 1 -6.40 49.03 -6.76
N GLY A 2 -7.10 48.59 -7.81
CA GLY A 2 -7.00 49.17 -9.14
C GLY A 2 -6.66 48.21 -10.29
N GLU A 3 -6.37 46.96 -10.04
CA GLU A 3 -6.13 45.98 -11.14
C GLU A 3 -7.42 45.27 -11.54
N ASN A 4 -7.63 45.14 -12.85
CA ASN A 4 -8.74 44.32 -13.36
C ASN A 4 -8.67 42.90 -12.81
N PRO A 5 -9.81 42.29 -12.40
CA PRO A 5 -9.82 40.93 -11.93
C PRO A 5 -9.34 39.96 -13.05
N PRO A 6 -8.81 38.80 -12.71
CA PRO A 6 -8.45 37.81 -13.71
C PRO A 6 -9.68 37.40 -14.54
N GLN A 7 -9.47 37.15 -15.82
CA GLN A 7 -10.53 36.69 -16.72
C GLN A 7 -10.91 35.23 -16.45
N ARG A 8 -9.92 34.45 -16.06
CA ARG A 8 -10.10 33.03 -15.72
C ARG A 8 -9.24 32.66 -14.53
N VAL A 9 -9.83 31.88 -13.65
CA VAL A 9 -9.09 31.21 -12.57
C VAL A 9 -9.25 29.72 -12.74
N THR A 10 -8.16 29.01 -12.63
CA THR A 10 -8.10 27.55 -12.71
C THR A 10 -7.51 27.00 -11.42
N LEU A 11 -8.15 26.04 -10.84
CA LEU A 11 -7.59 25.23 -9.76
C LEU A 11 -6.82 24.08 -10.40
N ARG A 12 -5.54 23.98 -10.09
CA ARG A 12 -4.68 22.87 -10.47
C ARG A 12 -4.52 21.96 -9.26
N ALA A 13 -4.94 20.72 -9.37
CA ALA A 13 -4.76 19.69 -8.35
C ALA A 13 -3.90 18.55 -8.91
N GLU A 14 -3.09 17.95 -8.05
CA GLU A 14 -2.32 16.75 -8.39
C GLU A 14 -3.01 15.54 -7.78
N ASN A 15 -3.27 14.55 -8.62
CA ASN A 15 -3.83 13.28 -8.25
C ASN A 15 -2.93 12.18 -8.79
N ASP A 16 -2.29 11.43 -7.89
CA ASP A 16 -1.54 10.21 -8.22
C ASP A 16 -0.52 10.40 -9.38
N ASN A 17 0.26 11.48 -9.29
CA ASN A 17 1.18 11.98 -10.32
C ASN A 17 0.53 12.51 -11.61
N GLU A 18 -0.80 12.60 -11.65
CA GLU A 18 -1.53 13.24 -12.74
C GLU A 18 -2.00 14.63 -12.33
N GLU A 19 -1.86 15.57 -13.25
CA GLU A 19 -2.32 16.95 -13.07
C GLU A 19 -3.76 17.08 -13.55
N ILE A 20 -4.64 17.55 -12.67
CA ILE A 20 -6.02 17.89 -13.00
C ILE A 20 -6.18 19.39 -12.96
N SER A 21 -6.66 19.99 -14.06
CA SER A 21 -6.98 21.41 -14.14
C SER A 21 -8.47 21.64 -14.18
N LEU A 22 -9.03 22.25 -13.13
CA LEU A 22 -10.44 22.54 -12.98
C LEU A 22 -10.69 24.04 -13.18
N GLY A 23 -11.53 24.40 -14.14
CA GLY A 23 -11.99 25.78 -14.32
C GLY A 23 -12.83 26.22 -13.12
N MET A 24 -12.53 27.38 -12.56
CA MET A 24 -13.32 27.94 -11.46
C MET A 24 -14.44 28.84 -12.01
N HIS A 25 -15.57 28.84 -11.33
CA HIS A 25 -16.73 29.66 -11.69
C HIS A 25 -16.79 30.92 -10.85
N LYS A 26 -16.92 32.07 -11.51
CA LYS A 26 -17.12 33.35 -10.85
C LYS A 26 -18.48 33.37 -10.15
N GLN A 27 -18.50 33.68 -8.87
CA GLN A 27 -19.72 33.76 -8.10
C GLN A 27 -20.45 35.06 -8.41
N ARG A 28 -21.79 35.01 -8.51
CA ARG A 28 -22.64 36.17 -8.76
C ARG A 28 -22.71 37.11 -7.53
N SER A 29 -22.75 36.52 -6.34
CA SER A 29 -22.73 37.28 -5.08
C SER A 29 -21.30 37.70 -4.74
N GLN A 30 -21.08 38.99 -4.56
CA GLN A 30 -19.80 39.51 -4.08
C GLN A 30 -19.79 39.45 -2.54
N PRO A 31 -18.82 38.82 -1.91
CA PRO A 31 -18.74 38.75 -0.44
C PRO A 31 -18.53 40.15 0.18
N GLN A 32 -17.89 41.04 -0.56
CA GLN A 32 -17.69 42.47 -0.20
C GLN A 32 -17.61 43.30 -1.48
N PRO A 33 -17.90 44.63 -1.44
CA PRO A 33 -17.70 45.54 -2.56
C PRO A 33 -16.27 45.47 -3.11
N GLY A 34 -16.12 45.28 -4.42
CA GLY A 34 -14.82 45.17 -5.08
C GLY A 34 -14.10 43.80 -4.96
N VAL A 35 -14.71 42.83 -4.29
CA VAL A 35 -14.15 41.47 -4.16
C VAL A 35 -14.88 40.51 -5.10
N THR A 36 -14.12 39.80 -5.94
CA THR A 36 -14.64 38.72 -6.81
C THR A 36 -14.33 37.37 -6.20
N ALA A 37 -15.36 36.59 -5.94
CA ALA A 37 -15.22 35.21 -5.47
C ALA A 37 -15.24 34.20 -6.64
N TRP A 38 -14.38 33.18 -6.56
CA TRP A 38 -14.30 32.06 -7.51
C TRP A 38 -14.50 30.77 -6.76
N ARG A 39 -15.18 29.79 -7.37
CA ARG A 39 -15.47 28.49 -6.76
C ARG A 39 -15.18 27.36 -7.72
N ALA A 40 -14.56 26.31 -7.19
CA ALA A 40 -14.46 24.99 -7.81
C ALA A 40 -14.66 23.91 -6.75
N ALA A 41 -14.96 22.69 -7.17
CA ALA A 41 -15.02 21.53 -6.30
C ALA A 41 -13.86 20.59 -6.66
N ILE A 42 -13.16 20.10 -5.66
CA ILE A 42 -12.15 19.04 -5.81
C ILE A 42 -12.80 17.75 -5.32
N ASP A 43 -12.72 16.71 -6.13
CA ASP A 43 -13.09 15.37 -5.69
C ASP A 43 -11.98 14.81 -4.77
N LEU A 44 -12.36 14.47 -3.55
CA LEU A 44 -11.47 13.88 -2.55
C LEU A 44 -11.64 12.36 -2.43
N SER A 45 -12.49 11.75 -3.25
CA SER A 45 -12.84 10.32 -3.14
C SER A 45 -11.75 9.35 -3.63
N SER A 46 -10.71 9.80 -4.30
CA SER A 46 -9.72 8.97 -5.01
C SER A 46 -8.63 8.35 -4.12
N GLY A 47 -8.89 8.13 -2.83
CA GLY A 47 -8.02 7.32 -1.97
C GLY A 47 -6.67 7.92 -1.55
N GLN A 48 -6.32 9.11 -2.01
CA GLN A 48 -5.09 9.79 -1.56
C GLN A 48 -5.35 10.54 -0.23
N PRO A 49 -4.52 10.32 0.81
CA PRO A 49 -4.75 10.92 2.14
C PRO A 49 -4.57 12.44 2.16
N ARG A 50 -3.91 12.98 1.15
CA ARG A 50 -3.65 14.43 1.05
C ARG A 50 -3.72 14.85 -0.41
N ARG A 51 -4.52 15.90 -0.69
CA ARG A 51 -4.59 16.57 -1.98
C ARG A 51 -3.80 17.86 -1.96
N ARG A 52 -2.93 18.01 -2.96
CA ARG A 52 -2.20 19.25 -3.18
C ARG A 52 -2.82 20.02 -4.32
N TYR A 53 -2.91 21.33 -4.18
CA TYR A 53 -3.50 22.18 -5.19
C TYR A 53 -2.91 23.60 -5.17
N SER A 54 -3.05 24.29 -6.29
CA SER A 54 -2.69 25.69 -6.46
C SER A 54 -3.69 26.36 -7.36
N PHE A 55 -3.69 27.69 -7.37
CA PHE A 55 -4.55 28.46 -8.26
C PHE A 55 -3.73 29.10 -9.36
N LYS A 56 -4.19 28.97 -10.61
CA LYS A 56 -3.65 29.69 -11.75
C LYS A 56 -4.63 30.79 -12.14
N LEU A 57 -4.16 32.02 -12.13
CA LEU A 57 -4.92 33.20 -12.50
C LEU A 57 -4.45 33.69 -13.87
N LEU A 58 -5.39 33.94 -14.76
CA LEU A 58 -5.12 34.33 -16.14
C LEU A 58 -5.73 35.70 -16.44
N TRP A 59 -4.93 36.60 -16.96
CA TRP A 59 -5.28 37.85 -17.62
C TRP A 59 -4.98 37.77 -19.11
N LEU A 60 -5.33 38.78 -19.88
CA LEU A 60 -5.00 38.83 -21.32
C LEU A 60 -3.49 38.83 -21.59
N ASP A 61 -2.74 39.49 -20.74
CA ASP A 61 -1.33 39.80 -20.90
C ASP A 61 -0.40 39.06 -19.95
N ARG A 62 -0.95 38.40 -18.93
CA ARG A 62 -0.15 37.71 -17.91
C ARG A 62 -0.88 36.57 -17.26
N GLN A 63 -0.09 35.68 -16.63
CA GLN A 63 -0.56 34.67 -15.69
C GLN A 63 0.20 34.73 -14.38
N LEU A 64 -0.47 34.37 -13.29
CA LEU A 64 0.14 34.19 -11.97
C LEU A 64 -0.35 32.89 -11.36
N TRP A 65 0.49 32.33 -10.52
CA TRP A 65 0.15 31.23 -9.64
C TRP A 65 -0.02 31.75 -8.22
N PHE A 66 -0.97 31.20 -7.50
CA PHE A 66 -1.21 31.53 -6.09
C PHE A 66 -1.08 30.27 -5.23
N THR A 67 -0.27 30.37 -4.18
CA THR A 67 0.10 29.31 -3.23
C THR A 67 0.08 29.90 -1.81
N PRO A 68 0.31 29.08 -0.75
CA PRO A 68 0.51 29.58 0.61
C PRO A 68 1.61 30.64 0.76
N GLN A 69 2.64 30.60 -0.13
CA GLN A 69 3.73 31.59 -0.13
C GLN A 69 3.39 32.89 -0.87
N GLY A 70 2.20 32.95 -1.50
CA GLY A 70 1.76 34.11 -2.26
C GLY A 70 1.76 33.89 -3.77
N PHE A 71 1.99 34.96 -4.54
CA PHE A 71 1.94 34.93 -5.98
C PHE A 71 3.30 34.66 -6.60
N SER A 72 3.32 33.81 -7.65
CA SER A 72 4.48 33.49 -8.46
C SER A 72 4.16 33.60 -9.96
N ARG A 73 5.16 33.91 -10.78
CA ARG A 73 5.06 33.83 -12.25
C ARG A 73 5.26 32.42 -12.78
N PHE A 74 5.84 31.54 -11.97
CA PHE A 74 6.18 30.17 -12.33
C PHE A 74 5.26 29.15 -11.62
N PRO A 75 5.01 27.99 -12.23
CA PRO A 75 4.31 26.91 -11.57
C PRO A 75 4.99 26.53 -10.24
N PRO A 76 4.24 26.38 -9.15
CA PRO A 76 4.83 26.02 -7.87
C PRO A 76 5.33 24.57 -7.85
N ALA A 77 6.41 24.33 -7.11
CA ALA A 77 6.83 22.98 -6.77
C ALA A 77 5.77 22.31 -5.86
N ARG A 78 5.76 20.99 -5.81
CA ARG A 78 4.74 20.21 -5.07
C ARG A 78 4.63 20.61 -3.59
N LEU A 79 5.75 20.90 -2.94
CA LEU A 79 5.77 21.29 -1.52
C LEU A 79 5.27 22.72 -1.25
N GLU A 80 5.23 23.55 -2.28
CA GLU A 80 4.78 24.94 -2.19
C GLU A 80 3.26 25.09 -2.37
N GLN A 81 2.57 24.03 -2.74
CA GLN A 81 1.14 24.04 -3.01
C GLN A 81 0.33 24.00 -1.70
N PHE A 82 -0.92 24.50 -1.77
CA PHE A 82 -1.90 24.23 -0.73
C PHE A 82 -2.08 22.72 -0.57
N ALA A 83 -2.45 22.30 0.63
CA ALA A 83 -2.81 20.93 0.90
C ALA A 83 -4.13 20.86 1.66
N VAL A 84 -4.95 19.90 1.30
CA VAL A 84 -6.13 19.51 2.06
C VAL A 84 -5.97 18.04 2.43
N ASP A 85 -6.07 17.76 3.72
CA ASP A 85 -6.08 16.39 4.19
C ASP A 85 -7.48 15.80 3.95
N VAL A 86 -7.48 14.65 3.30
CA VAL A 86 -8.70 13.85 3.16
C VAL A 86 -8.86 13.07 4.46
N PRO A 87 -10.02 13.10 5.12
CA PRO A 87 -10.24 12.23 6.26
C PRO A 87 -9.85 10.80 5.88
N ASP A 88 -8.99 10.19 6.66
CA ASP A 88 -8.60 8.80 6.46
C ASP A 88 -9.84 7.92 6.72
N ASN A 89 -10.48 7.54 5.63
CA ASN A 89 -11.59 6.60 5.64
C ASN A 89 -11.07 5.17 5.40
N GLY A 90 -9.83 4.89 5.79
CA GLY A 90 -9.31 3.54 5.80
C GLY A 90 -10.29 2.57 6.46
N PRO A 91 -10.21 1.28 6.18
CA PRO A 91 -11.17 0.32 6.72
C PRO A 91 -11.13 0.35 8.24
N GLN A 92 -12.24 0.76 8.86
CA GLN A 92 -12.34 0.93 10.33
C GLN A 92 -11.90 -0.32 11.10
N TRP A 93 -12.12 -1.50 10.49
CA TRP A 93 -11.69 -2.76 11.11
C TRP A 93 -10.17 -2.83 11.33
N ALA A 94 -9.35 -2.10 10.57
CA ALA A 94 -7.89 -2.16 10.70
C ALA A 94 -7.37 -1.32 11.88
N ALA A 95 -8.10 -0.28 12.29
CA ALA A 95 -7.68 0.65 13.33
C ALA A 95 -7.52 -0.02 14.71
N ASP A 96 -8.33 -1.05 14.98
CA ASP A 96 -8.37 -1.75 16.28
C ASP A 96 -7.60 -3.09 16.24
N GLN A 97 -6.80 -3.35 15.20
CA GLN A 97 -6.07 -4.60 15.06
C GLN A 97 -4.64 -4.51 15.61
N ILE A 98 -4.21 -5.62 16.20
CA ILE A 98 -2.80 -5.88 16.51
C ILE A 98 -2.29 -6.83 15.44
N PHE A 99 -1.52 -6.26 14.49
CA PHE A 99 -0.96 -7.02 13.38
C PHE A 99 0.32 -7.74 13.79
N TYR A 100 0.47 -8.96 13.33
CA TYR A 100 1.71 -9.71 13.40
C TYR A 100 2.17 -10.10 12.00
N GLN A 101 3.33 -9.59 11.60
CA GLN A 101 3.92 -9.90 10.30
C GLN A 101 4.66 -11.23 10.36
N ILE A 102 4.42 -12.10 9.38
CA ILE A 102 4.99 -13.43 9.31
C ILE A 102 5.77 -13.60 8.01
N PHE A 103 7.02 -14.06 8.13
CA PHE A 103 7.81 -14.62 7.05
C PHE A 103 7.59 -16.15 7.06
N PRO A 104 6.77 -16.72 6.16
CA PRO A 104 6.27 -18.08 6.31
C PRO A 104 7.35 -19.15 6.45
N ASP A 105 8.39 -19.10 5.62
CA ASP A 105 9.49 -20.06 5.65
C ASP A 105 10.22 -20.15 7.01
N ARG A 106 10.17 -19.07 7.82
CA ARG A 106 10.95 -18.93 9.06
C ARG A 106 10.13 -18.94 10.33
N PHE A 107 8.81 -19.05 10.24
CA PHE A 107 7.92 -18.89 11.38
C PHE A 107 7.55 -20.22 12.06
N ALA A 108 7.00 -21.16 11.30
CA ALA A 108 6.62 -22.48 11.80
C ALA A 108 6.56 -23.49 10.67
N ARG A 109 7.09 -24.67 10.91
CA ARG A 109 6.97 -25.84 10.05
C ARG A 109 5.88 -26.75 10.61
N SER A 110 4.92 -27.15 9.76
CA SER A 110 3.84 -28.01 10.19
C SER A 110 4.33 -29.44 10.46
N GLN A 111 3.64 -30.13 11.37
CA GLN A 111 3.89 -31.54 11.63
C GLN A 111 3.40 -32.44 10.49
N SER A 112 2.45 -31.93 9.70
CA SER A 112 1.87 -32.63 8.54
C SER A 112 2.57 -32.34 7.22
N ARG A 113 3.75 -31.67 7.27
CA ARG A 113 4.51 -31.33 6.06
C ARG A 113 4.85 -32.61 5.27
N GLU A 114 4.46 -32.62 3.99
CA GLU A 114 4.75 -33.74 3.11
C GLU A 114 6.15 -33.59 2.47
N ALA A 115 6.85 -34.72 2.26
CA ALA A 115 8.14 -34.74 1.57
C ALA A 115 8.08 -34.18 0.14
N THR A 116 6.89 -34.18 -0.47
CA THR A 116 6.63 -33.56 -1.78
C THR A 116 6.84 -32.06 -1.78
N GLN A 117 6.64 -31.38 -0.64
CA GLN A 117 6.87 -29.94 -0.51
C GLN A 117 8.36 -29.60 -0.58
N ASP A 118 9.24 -30.49 -0.11
CA ASP A 118 10.69 -30.28 -0.17
C ASP A 118 11.23 -30.46 -1.61
N ASN A 119 10.60 -31.31 -2.41
CA ASN A 119 11.00 -31.54 -3.80
C ASN A 119 10.67 -30.37 -4.74
N VAL A 120 9.77 -29.49 -4.36
CA VAL A 120 9.37 -28.32 -5.18
C VAL A 120 10.50 -27.30 -5.28
N TYR A 121 11.37 -27.21 -4.28
CA TYR A 121 12.50 -26.28 -4.31
C TYR A 121 13.43 -26.48 -5.52
N TYR A 122 13.58 -27.71 -5.99
CA TYR A 122 14.48 -28.03 -7.11
C TYR A 122 13.93 -27.61 -8.47
N HIS A 123 12.62 -27.40 -8.60
CA HIS A 123 12.00 -27.07 -9.88
C HIS A 123 11.96 -25.57 -10.18
N HIS A 124 11.88 -24.72 -9.16
CA HIS A 124 11.73 -23.27 -9.34
C HIS A 124 13.05 -22.51 -9.43
N ALA A 125 14.14 -23.12 -9.01
CA ALA A 125 15.43 -22.45 -8.96
C ALA A 125 16.42 -22.94 -10.01
N ALA A 126 15.98 -23.27 -11.19
CA ALA A 126 16.87 -23.59 -12.30
C ALA A 126 17.85 -22.42 -12.53
N GLY A 127 19.07 -22.56 -12.00
CA GLY A 127 20.13 -21.54 -12.11
C GLY A 127 20.56 -20.90 -10.79
N HIS A 128 19.95 -21.23 -9.65
CA HIS A 128 20.36 -20.76 -8.33
C HIS A 128 20.74 -21.93 -7.42
N ASP A 129 21.83 -21.78 -6.68
CA ASP A 129 22.21 -22.75 -5.65
C ASP A 129 21.21 -22.68 -4.49
N ILE A 130 20.25 -23.60 -4.46
CA ILE A 130 19.30 -23.74 -3.36
C ILE A 130 20.00 -24.43 -2.19
N VAL A 131 19.85 -23.83 -1.02
CA VAL A 131 20.30 -24.38 0.26
C VAL A 131 19.07 -24.73 1.09
N LEU A 132 18.82 -26.02 1.28
CA LEU A 132 17.83 -26.51 2.23
C LEU A 132 18.50 -26.67 3.60
N ARG A 133 17.84 -26.18 4.63
CA ARG A 133 18.28 -26.29 6.02
C ARG A 133 17.28 -27.12 6.81
N GLU A 134 17.79 -27.84 7.78
CA GLU A 134 16.93 -28.44 8.76
C GLU A 134 16.27 -27.37 9.63
N TRP A 135 15.06 -27.64 10.12
CA TRP A 135 14.29 -26.66 10.90
C TRP A 135 15.03 -26.18 12.14
N ASP A 136 15.80 -27.05 12.78
CA ASP A 136 16.53 -26.78 14.03
C ASP A 136 17.92 -26.18 13.81
N GLU A 137 18.36 -26.03 12.55
CA GLU A 137 19.65 -25.41 12.28
C GLU A 137 19.64 -23.91 12.61
N PRO A 138 20.74 -23.38 13.20
CA PRO A 138 20.85 -21.96 13.49
C PRO A 138 20.74 -21.09 12.22
N LEU A 139 20.10 -19.94 12.34
CA LEU A 139 20.11 -18.92 11.30
C LEU A 139 21.55 -18.42 11.08
N THR A 140 22.03 -18.48 9.86
CA THR A 140 23.35 -17.98 9.49
C THR A 140 23.25 -16.61 8.80
N ALA A 141 24.25 -15.76 8.98
CA ALA A 141 24.33 -14.45 8.30
C ALA A 141 24.38 -14.58 6.76
N GLN A 142 24.76 -15.76 6.24
CA GLN A 142 24.81 -16.10 4.82
C GLN A 142 23.51 -16.64 4.27
N ALA A 143 22.45 -16.74 5.09
CA ALA A 143 21.13 -17.19 4.64
C ALA A 143 20.54 -16.14 3.68
N GLY A 144 20.84 -16.30 2.39
CA GLY A 144 20.32 -15.47 1.30
C GLY A 144 18.92 -15.85 0.83
N GLY A 145 18.49 -15.24 -0.28
CA GLY A 145 17.17 -15.48 -0.90
C GLY A 145 16.93 -16.92 -1.39
N SER A 146 17.98 -17.75 -1.50
CA SER A 146 17.93 -19.16 -1.90
C SER A 146 18.07 -20.14 -0.74
N THR A 147 18.04 -19.68 0.52
CA THR A 147 18.12 -20.56 1.71
C THR A 147 16.73 -20.75 2.32
N PHE A 148 16.30 -22.00 2.43
CA PHE A 148 14.96 -22.39 2.89
C PHE A 148 15.05 -23.25 4.14
N TYR A 149 14.16 -22.98 5.11
CA TYR A 149 14.02 -23.75 6.36
C TYR A 149 12.72 -24.56 6.41
N GLY A 150 11.82 -24.34 5.47
CA GLY A 150 10.65 -25.17 5.30
C GLY A 150 9.47 -24.84 6.19
N GLY A 151 9.36 -23.62 6.71
CA GLY A 151 8.11 -23.14 7.29
C GLY A 151 7.00 -23.09 6.25
N ASP A 152 5.74 -23.25 6.70
CA ASP A 152 4.58 -23.36 5.81
C ASP A 152 3.31 -22.76 6.44
N LEU A 153 2.22 -22.67 5.64
CA LEU A 153 0.95 -22.07 6.07
C LEU A 153 0.20 -22.94 7.09
N ASP A 154 0.38 -24.26 7.03
CA ASP A 154 -0.21 -25.16 8.01
C ASP A 154 0.51 -25.01 9.38
N GLY A 155 1.83 -24.82 9.38
CA GLY A 155 2.60 -24.48 10.57
C GLY A 155 2.15 -23.16 11.20
N ILE A 156 1.83 -22.15 10.37
CA ILE A 156 1.21 -20.92 10.88
C ILE A 156 -0.13 -21.23 11.54
N SER A 157 -0.97 -22.08 10.93
CA SER A 157 -2.26 -22.49 11.49
C SER A 157 -2.11 -23.16 12.85
N GLU A 158 -1.12 -24.02 13.02
CA GLU A 158 -0.81 -24.68 14.29
C GLU A 158 -0.37 -23.70 15.38
N LYS A 159 0.20 -22.55 15.02
CA LYS A 159 0.67 -21.50 15.95
C LYS A 159 -0.36 -20.40 16.24
N LEU A 160 -1.55 -20.44 15.68
CA LEU A 160 -2.59 -19.43 15.96
C LEU A 160 -2.96 -19.32 17.45
N PRO A 161 -3.07 -20.42 18.23
CA PRO A 161 -3.33 -20.30 19.67
C PRO A 161 -2.23 -19.52 20.42
N TYR A 162 -0.97 -19.73 20.04
CA TYR A 162 0.15 -18.96 20.58
C TYR A 162 0.04 -17.46 20.24
N LEU A 163 -0.21 -17.13 18.95
CA LEU A 163 -0.38 -15.74 18.53
C LEU A 163 -1.55 -15.07 19.25
N LYS A 164 -2.62 -15.80 19.49
CA LYS A 164 -3.77 -15.31 20.27
C LYS A 164 -3.40 -14.98 21.70
N THR A 165 -2.54 -15.77 22.36
CA THR A 165 -2.07 -15.45 23.73
C THR A 165 -1.20 -14.20 23.76
N LEU A 166 -0.56 -13.83 22.65
CA LEU A 166 0.15 -12.55 22.51
C LEU A 166 -0.77 -11.36 22.25
N GLY A 167 -2.08 -11.59 22.08
CA GLY A 167 -3.04 -10.53 21.77
C GLY A 167 -3.11 -10.17 20.28
N VAL A 168 -2.53 -10.96 19.40
CA VAL A 168 -2.59 -10.73 17.93
C VAL A 168 -4.02 -10.93 17.45
N THR A 169 -4.51 -9.99 16.65
CA THR A 169 -5.87 -10.03 16.10
C THR A 169 -5.88 -10.07 14.57
N ALA A 170 -4.75 -9.77 13.93
CA ALA A 170 -4.61 -9.82 12.48
C ALA A 170 -3.22 -10.32 12.06
N LEU A 171 -3.17 -11.10 11.00
CA LEU A 171 -1.94 -11.58 10.39
C LEU A 171 -1.63 -10.80 9.12
N TYR A 172 -0.36 -10.46 8.94
CA TYR A 172 0.19 -9.95 7.69
C TYR A 172 1.24 -10.93 7.20
N LEU A 173 0.96 -11.61 6.09
CA LEU A 173 1.92 -12.54 5.51
C LEU A 173 2.86 -11.80 4.54
N ASN A 174 4.15 -12.08 4.61
CA ASN A 174 5.03 -11.82 3.48
C ASN A 174 4.51 -12.61 2.27
N PRO A 175 4.91 -12.26 1.03
CA PRO A 175 4.37 -12.90 -0.16
C PRO A 175 4.38 -14.43 -0.08
N VAL A 176 3.31 -15.06 -0.57
CA VAL A 176 3.11 -16.52 -0.51
C VAL A 176 2.94 -17.16 -1.87
N PHE A 177 2.90 -16.36 -2.93
CA PHE A 177 2.68 -16.83 -4.29
C PHE A 177 3.93 -17.47 -4.88
N THR A 178 3.75 -18.26 -5.94
CA THR A 178 4.81 -18.99 -6.63
C THR A 178 5.95 -18.05 -7.05
N ALA A 179 7.15 -18.32 -6.55
CA ALA A 179 8.36 -17.58 -6.83
C ALA A 179 9.62 -18.39 -6.53
N PRO A 180 10.76 -18.14 -7.21
CA PRO A 180 11.99 -18.89 -7.01
C PRO A 180 12.67 -18.61 -5.67
N SER A 181 12.56 -17.37 -5.15
CA SER A 181 13.21 -17.00 -3.89
C SER A 181 12.38 -17.40 -2.66
N VAL A 182 13.05 -17.50 -1.51
CA VAL A 182 12.39 -17.74 -0.21
C VAL A 182 11.48 -16.61 0.21
N HIS A 183 11.79 -15.36 -0.17
CA HIS A 183 11.01 -14.18 0.20
C HIS A 183 9.80 -13.93 -0.69
N LYS A 184 9.71 -14.58 -1.86
CA LYS A 184 8.59 -14.52 -2.82
C LYS A 184 8.24 -13.12 -3.38
N TYR A 185 9.09 -12.09 -3.18
CA TYR A 185 8.87 -10.77 -3.79
C TYR A 185 9.12 -10.73 -5.30
N ASP A 186 9.77 -11.75 -5.84
CA ASP A 186 10.00 -12.03 -7.26
C ASP A 186 8.93 -12.97 -7.83
N THR A 187 7.67 -12.72 -7.49
CA THR A 187 6.51 -13.56 -7.84
C THR A 187 6.41 -13.79 -9.36
N GLU A 188 6.32 -15.04 -9.75
CA GLU A 188 6.13 -15.49 -11.14
C GLU A 188 4.64 -15.75 -11.47
N ASP A 189 3.87 -16.24 -10.50
CA ASP A 189 2.43 -16.48 -10.68
C ASP A 189 1.62 -16.05 -9.46
N TYR A 190 0.89 -14.93 -9.59
CA TYR A 190 0.01 -14.40 -8.54
C TYR A 190 -1.32 -15.17 -8.36
N ARG A 191 -1.59 -16.17 -9.20
CA ARG A 191 -2.85 -16.93 -9.14
C ARG A 191 -2.75 -18.17 -8.27
N HIS A 192 -1.52 -18.61 -7.95
CA HIS A 192 -1.27 -19.83 -7.18
C HIS A 192 -0.33 -19.57 -6.02
N VAL A 193 -0.70 -20.06 -4.87
CA VAL A 193 0.18 -20.11 -3.69
C VAL A 193 1.28 -21.12 -3.96
N ASP A 194 2.50 -20.75 -3.55
CA ASP A 194 3.66 -21.64 -3.75
C ASP A 194 3.43 -23.01 -3.09
N PRO A 195 3.62 -24.11 -3.83
CA PRO A 195 3.50 -25.46 -3.28
C PRO A 195 4.37 -25.71 -2.06
N GLN A 196 5.50 -25.02 -1.97
CA GLN A 196 6.40 -25.03 -0.81
C GLN A 196 5.67 -24.67 0.49
N PHE A 197 4.73 -23.76 0.43
CA PHE A 197 3.90 -23.35 1.57
C PHE A 197 2.62 -24.18 1.74
N GLY A 198 2.44 -25.25 0.94
CA GLY A 198 1.28 -26.12 0.95
C GLY A 198 0.20 -25.74 -0.07
N GLY A 199 0.51 -24.79 -0.97
CA GLY A 199 -0.34 -24.38 -2.08
C GLY A 199 -1.66 -23.72 -1.66
N ASP A 200 -2.57 -23.55 -2.63
CA ASP A 200 -3.86 -22.86 -2.44
C ASP A 200 -4.71 -23.48 -1.32
N ARG A 201 -4.64 -24.81 -1.17
CA ARG A 201 -5.41 -25.51 -0.13
C ARG A 201 -4.95 -25.13 1.29
N ALA A 202 -3.65 -24.95 1.49
CA ALA A 202 -3.11 -24.52 2.79
C ALA A 202 -3.53 -23.09 3.13
N LEU A 203 -3.53 -22.19 2.14
CA LEU A 203 -4.03 -20.83 2.33
C LEU A 203 -5.53 -20.82 2.71
N LEU A 204 -6.34 -21.65 2.06
CA LEU A 204 -7.77 -21.78 2.40
C LEU A 204 -7.97 -22.33 3.82
N ARG A 205 -7.16 -23.32 4.24
CA ARG A 205 -7.19 -23.81 5.63
C ARG A 205 -6.80 -22.73 6.62
N LEU A 206 -5.70 -22.02 6.38
CA LEU A 206 -5.25 -20.93 7.24
C LEU A 206 -6.32 -19.85 7.37
N ARG A 207 -6.90 -19.40 6.25
CA ARG A 207 -8.00 -18.43 6.26
C ARG A 207 -9.20 -18.91 7.11
N HIS A 208 -9.59 -20.17 6.94
CA HIS A 208 -10.69 -20.74 7.71
C HIS A 208 -10.38 -20.78 9.21
N THR A 209 -9.18 -21.22 9.57
CA THR A 209 -8.77 -21.34 10.97
C THR A 209 -8.61 -19.97 11.63
N THR A 210 -8.03 -18.99 10.94
CA THR A 210 -7.96 -17.60 11.45
C THR A 210 -9.35 -17.03 11.70
N GLN A 211 -10.30 -17.24 10.78
CA GLN A 211 -11.68 -16.80 10.93
C GLN A 211 -12.37 -17.45 12.13
N GLN A 212 -12.19 -18.76 12.35
CA GLN A 212 -12.72 -19.47 13.52
C GLN A 212 -12.13 -18.95 14.84
N GLN A 213 -10.90 -18.49 14.84
CA GLN A 213 -10.22 -17.89 15.99
C GLN A 213 -10.58 -16.42 16.22
N GLY A 214 -11.40 -15.82 15.35
CA GLY A 214 -11.74 -14.40 15.37
C GLY A 214 -10.61 -13.48 14.94
N MET A 215 -9.62 -14.01 14.23
CA MET A 215 -8.47 -13.27 13.67
C MET A 215 -8.71 -12.88 12.20
N ARG A 216 -8.04 -11.84 11.76
CA ARG A 216 -8.00 -11.42 10.34
C ARG A 216 -6.75 -11.97 9.65
N LEU A 217 -6.86 -12.17 8.34
CA LEU A 217 -5.76 -12.56 7.45
C LEU A 217 -5.78 -11.66 6.22
#